data_0ec2126da1b90f1ace93537404b3e256
#
_entry.id   0ec2126da1b90f1ace93537404b3e256
#
_cell.length_a   1.000
_cell.length_b   1.000
_cell.length_c   1.000
_cell.angle_alpha   90.00
_cell.angle_beta   90.00
_cell.angle_gamma   90.00
#
_symmetry.space_group_name_H-M   'P 1'
#
loop_
_entity.id
_entity.type
_entity.pdbx_description
1 polymer ?
#
loop_
_entity_poly.entity_id
_entity_poly.type
_entity_poly.pdbx_seq_one_letter_code
_entity_poly.pdbx_strand_id
1 'polypeptide(L)'
;MISKERIDQISKDILEKSSFTFENGSTAFELLAYKILSDRQRAIKPVDENESRDKIGYYIEPNYSFEKVAQRDRTNPESWYEAFQKFAVTNPLLLDMFTSEYPHLGEIKDKSLEDYLTTCDFTGFSVTESSFLFDELLENYYSDRRMMYSGDAPKQLRKLIAEILNSEVKTEKVSIFDPVAMFGSLLLTLKEKFQSKVELRGEEFSSDIFRLSKMNMLIHGIDAQTIHDNFVRGDFLKDEEFDANSKFDIIPMIPPFSRHWDANPELLNDPCFSEVGVLPPKSKADYAYVLRGLQHMSEDGTMAVMLPTGALFRSATEGEIRKYLLEKRNIHAVISLPQGARNYMAIYTVLLIFKQKKSDKILFIDASRDGVKNATRLKQNFLTEEGFTKILHTYRNREEVDRYSRLVSLDEIRENDYNLNIPRYIDTFSEKKIDVEATMSSLSAKQKVIEKSKKEMIELLNKLDTPEARQAIKAVSISE
;
A
#
# COMPACT_ATOMS: atom_id res chain seq x y z
N MET A 1 -3.58 -24.03 -16.28
CA MET A 1 -3.91 -22.83 -15.47
C MET A 1 -4.83 -23.28 -14.34
N ILE A 2 -4.45 -22.93 -13.13
CA ILE A 2 -5.25 -23.19 -11.93
C ILE A 2 -6.36 -22.15 -11.87
N SER A 3 -7.60 -22.56 -11.51
CA SER A 3 -8.72 -21.63 -11.46
C SER A 3 -8.52 -20.58 -10.34
N LYS A 4 -9.04 -19.38 -10.54
CA LYS A 4 -9.01 -18.33 -9.54
C LYS A 4 -9.69 -18.79 -8.24
N GLU A 5 -10.82 -19.50 -8.34
CA GLU A 5 -11.53 -20.04 -7.18
C GLU A 5 -10.64 -20.98 -6.35
N ARG A 6 -9.75 -21.75 -7.00
CA ARG A 6 -8.81 -22.63 -6.29
C ARG A 6 -7.76 -21.82 -5.53
N ILE A 7 -7.23 -20.75 -6.12
CA ILE A 7 -6.25 -19.88 -5.45
C ILE A 7 -6.92 -19.15 -4.28
N ASP A 8 -8.13 -18.61 -4.47
CA ASP A 8 -8.91 -17.95 -3.43
C ASP A 8 -9.20 -18.90 -2.26
N GLN A 9 -9.50 -20.20 -2.54
CA GLN A 9 -9.71 -21.19 -1.49
C GLN A 9 -8.41 -21.48 -0.72
N ILE A 10 -7.27 -21.64 -1.42
CA ILE A 10 -5.96 -21.84 -0.76
C ILE A 10 -5.60 -20.63 0.10
N SER A 11 -5.82 -19.41 -0.39
CA SER A 11 -5.60 -18.17 0.37
C SER A 11 -6.43 -18.15 1.65
N LYS A 12 -7.71 -18.50 1.55
CA LYS A 12 -8.62 -18.58 2.70
C LYS A 12 -8.18 -19.63 3.71
N ASP A 13 -7.84 -20.83 3.24
CA ASP A 13 -7.39 -21.92 4.10
C ASP A 13 -6.09 -21.53 4.84
N ILE A 14 -5.14 -20.87 4.17
CA ILE A 14 -3.92 -20.35 4.79
C ILE A 14 -4.26 -19.32 5.88
N LEU A 15 -5.16 -18.37 5.60
CA LEU A 15 -5.59 -17.36 6.58
C LEU A 15 -6.32 -17.95 7.78
N GLU A 16 -7.10 -19.02 7.58
CA GLU A 16 -7.82 -19.72 8.66
C GLU A 16 -6.89 -20.59 9.51
N LYS A 17 -5.89 -21.23 8.88
CA LYS A 17 -4.95 -22.15 9.53
C LYS A 17 -3.80 -21.45 10.23
N SER A 18 -3.41 -20.30 9.72
CA SER A 18 -2.40 -19.48 10.36
C SER A 18 -3.08 -18.60 11.41
N SER A 19 -2.69 -18.74 12.67
CA SER A 19 -2.95 -17.69 13.63
C SER A 19 -2.08 -16.47 13.28
N PHE A 20 -2.40 -15.77 12.18
CA PHE A 20 -1.74 -14.52 11.81
C PHE A 20 -1.91 -13.51 12.95
N THR A 21 -1.10 -13.66 13.99
CA THR A 21 -0.94 -12.65 15.01
C THR A 21 0.12 -11.65 14.55
N PHE A 22 0.06 -10.44 15.08
CA PHE A 22 1.06 -9.39 14.82
C PHE A 22 2.51 -9.88 15.03
N GLU A 23 2.72 -10.81 15.97
CA GLU A 23 4.02 -11.33 16.36
C GLU A 23 4.57 -12.43 15.42
N ASN A 24 3.69 -13.14 14.69
CA ASN A 24 4.08 -14.34 13.92
C ASN A 24 3.86 -14.19 12.40
N GLY A 25 3.38 -13.04 11.94
CA GLY A 25 2.98 -12.88 10.53
C GLY A 25 4.13 -12.99 9.55
N SER A 26 5.30 -12.42 9.86
CA SER A 26 6.48 -12.51 8.98
C SER A 26 6.90 -13.96 8.75
N THR A 27 6.89 -14.78 9.80
CA THR A 27 7.28 -16.19 9.73
C THR A 27 6.32 -17.03 8.89
N ALA A 28 5.01 -16.75 8.94
CA ALA A 28 4.03 -17.44 8.09
C ALA A 28 4.30 -17.16 6.60
N PHE A 29 4.66 -15.92 6.25
CA PHE A 29 5.07 -15.57 4.89
C PHE A 29 6.41 -16.19 4.49
N GLU A 30 7.35 -16.32 5.42
CA GLU A 30 8.63 -17.00 5.18
C GLU A 30 8.41 -18.47 4.84
N LEU A 31 7.56 -19.19 5.60
CA LEU A 31 7.21 -20.58 5.32
C LEU A 31 6.50 -20.72 3.96
N LEU A 32 5.54 -19.86 3.68
CA LEU A 32 4.82 -19.88 2.40
C LEU A 32 5.77 -19.59 1.23
N ALA A 33 6.60 -18.56 1.35
CA ALA A 33 7.58 -18.22 0.33
C ALA A 33 8.54 -19.39 0.08
N TYR A 34 9.07 -20.00 1.16
CA TYR A 34 9.96 -21.15 1.05
C TYR A 34 9.28 -22.35 0.37
N LYS A 35 8.01 -22.60 0.70
CA LYS A 35 7.21 -23.66 0.05
C LYS A 35 7.04 -23.39 -1.45
N ILE A 36 6.64 -22.19 -1.84
CA ILE A 36 6.50 -21.80 -3.24
C ILE A 36 7.83 -21.96 -3.99
N LEU A 37 8.92 -21.48 -3.42
CA LEU A 37 10.25 -21.57 -4.04
C LEU A 37 10.74 -23.02 -4.15
N SER A 38 10.55 -23.84 -3.11
CA SER A 38 10.89 -25.25 -3.10
C SER A 38 10.13 -26.02 -4.17
N ASP A 39 8.81 -25.79 -4.29
CA ASP A 39 7.98 -26.43 -5.31
C ASP A 39 8.32 -25.96 -6.73
N ARG A 40 8.64 -24.68 -6.91
CA ARG A 40 9.08 -24.14 -8.20
C ARG A 40 10.38 -24.82 -8.66
N GLN A 41 11.36 -25.01 -7.77
CA GLN A 41 12.58 -25.77 -8.08
C GLN A 41 12.25 -27.23 -8.39
N ARG A 42 11.38 -27.88 -7.61
CA ARG A 42 10.95 -29.27 -7.86
C ARG A 42 10.28 -29.42 -9.22
N ALA A 43 9.53 -28.43 -9.68
CA ALA A 43 8.85 -28.45 -10.99
C ALA A 43 9.84 -28.46 -12.16
N ILE A 44 10.94 -27.72 -12.08
CA ILE A 44 11.94 -27.65 -13.16
C ILE A 44 12.89 -28.85 -13.18
N LYS A 45 12.94 -29.66 -12.10
CA LYS A 45 13.79 -30.86 -11.96
C LYS A 45 15.24 -30.59 -12.38
N PRO A 46 15.95 -29.63 -11.78
CA PRO A 46 17.29 -29.28 -12.19
C PRO A 46 18.26 -30.46 -11.95
N VAL A 47 19.19 -30.66 -12.86
CA VAL A 47 20.22 -31.69 -12.72
C VAL A 47 21.24 -31.31 -11.63
N ASP A 48 21.54 -30.00 -11.54
CA ASP A 48 22.47 -29.43 -10.57
C ASP A 48 22.09 -28.01 -10.13
N GLU A 49 22.94 -27.44 -9.30
CA GLU A 49 22.79 -26.08 -8.77
C GLU A 49 22.84 -25.01 -9.87
N ASN A 50 23.73 -25.16 -10.87
CA ASN A 50 23.91 -24.18 -11.92
C ASN A 50 22.64 -24.09 -12.78
N GLU A 51 22.08 -25.23 -13.17
CA GLU A 51 20.84 -25.28 -13.93
C GLU A 51 19.65 -24.63 -13.16
N SER A 52 19.60 -24.83 -11.84
CA SER A 52 18.58 -24.19 -11.01
C SER A 52 18.73 -22.66 -11.03
N ARG A 53 19.96 -22.16 -10.80
CA ARG A 53 20.25 -20.71 -10.83
C ARG A 53 19.97 -20.08 -12.17
N ASP A 54 20.33 -20.75 -13.26
CA ASP A 54 20.07 -20.25 -14.61
C ASP A 54 18.58 -20.16 -14.94
N LYS A 55 17.77 -21.10 -14.43
CA LYS A 55 16.33 -21.16 -14.74
C LYS A 55 15.46 -20.30 -13.82
N ILE A 56 15.79 -20.25 -12.53
CA ILE A 56 14.91 -19.63 -11.49
C ILE A 56 15.63 -18.66 -10.56
N GLY A 57 16.93 -18.45 -10.71
CA GLY A 57 17.71 -17.46 -9.99
C GLY A 57 18.20 -17.87 -8.59
N TYR A 58 17.90 -19.09 -8.13
CA TYR A 58 18.30 -19.59 -6.80
C TYR A 58 18.44 -21.13 -6.81
N TYR A 59 18.99 -21.66 -5.71
CA TYR A 59 19.07 -23.09 -5.48
C TYR A 59 18.74 -23.45 -4.02
N ILE A 60 17.90 -24.46 -3.82
CA ILE A 60 17.60 -25.09 -2.54
C ILE A 60 18.19 -26.50 -2.59
N GLU A 61 19.13 -26.80 -1.69
CA GLU A 61 19.70 -28.15 -1.62
C GLU A 61 18.61 -29.20 -1.34
N PRO A 62 18.65 -30.38 -1.98
CA PRO A 62 17.57 -31.38 -1.88
C PRO A 62 17.20 -31.79 -0.46
N ASN A 63 18.21 -31.81 0.47
CA ASN A 63 17.98 -32.11 1.87
C ASN A 63 17.28 -30.98 2.65
N TYR A 64 17.21 -29.79 2.07
CA TYR A 64 16.53 -28.60 2.62
C TYR A 64 15.28 -28.24 1.82
N SER A 65 14.74 -29.14 0.97
CA SER A 65 13.40 -28.93 0.40
C SER A 65 12.35 -28.79 1.50
N PHE A 66 11.26 -28.07 1.22
CA PHE A 66 10.23 -27.78 2.22
C PHE A 66 9.77 -29.04 2.96
N GLU A 67 9.45 -30.12 2.22
CA GLU A 67 8.95 -31.37 2.78
C GLU A 67 9.97 -32.07 3.68
N LYS A 68 11.26 -31.97 3.33
CA LYS A 68 12.34 -32.57 4.14
C LYS A 68 12.56 -31.80 5.45
N VAL A 69 12.46 -30.46 5.39
CA VAL A 69 12.59 -29.62 6.58
C VAL A 69 11.38 -29.83 7.50
N ALA A 70 10.17 -29.77 7.00
CA ALA A 70 8.93 -30.00 7.74
C ALA A 70 8.91 -31.39 8.41
N GLN A 71 9.44 -32.43 7.73
CA GLN A 71 9.58 -33.76 8.32
C GLN A 71 10.54 -33.76 9.51
N ARG A 72 11.70 -33.05 9.42
CA ARG A 72 12.69 -32.96 10.50
C ARG A 72 12.21 -32.09 11.66
N ASP A 73 11.47 -31.04 11.40
CA ASP A 73 10.97 -30.10 12.43
C ASP A 73 10.12 -30.79 13.49
N ARG A 74 9.51 -31.93 13.18
CA ARG A 74 8.78 -32.77 14.15
C ARG A 74 9.67 -33.26 15.29
N THR A 75 10.97 -33.34 15.10
CA THR A 75 11.96 -33.86 16.05
C THR A 75 13.08 -32.90 16.40
N ASN A 76 13.31 -31.88 15.57
CA ASN A 76 14.32 -30.84 15.75
C ASN A 76 13.71 -29.45 15.47
N PRO A 77 13.40 -28.66 16.51
CA PRO A 77 12.82 -27.33 16.37
C PRO A 77 13.70 -26.30 15.61
N GLU A 78 14.99 -26.60 15.45
CA GLU A 78 15.96 -25.74 14.75
C GLU A 78 15.97 -25.98 13.22
N SER A 79 15.21 -26.94 12.71
CA SER A 79 15.26 -27.35 11.31
C SER A 79 14.97 -26.23 10.32
N TRP A 80 14.02 -25.33 10.63
CA TRP A 80 13.71 -24.18 9.78
C TRP A 80 14.82 -23.12 9.81
N TYR A 81 15.39 -22.87 10.98
CA TYR A 81 16.53 -21.98 11.10
C TYR A 81 17.74 -22.49 10.29
N GLU A 82 18.06 -23.79 10.40
CA GLU A 82 19.11 -24.42 9.60
C GLU A 82 18.83 -24.30 8.10
N ALA A 83 17.58 -24.49 7.67
CA ALA A 83 17.17 -24.38 6.27
C ALA A 83 17.34 -22.95 5.74
N PHE A 84 16.96 -21.94 6.51
CA PHE A 84 17.08 -20.52 6.11
C PHE A 84 18.54 -20.08 6.09
N GLN A 85 19.36 -20.50 7.08
CA GLN A 85 20.80 -20.28 7.05
C GLN A 85 21.45 -20.94 5.83
N LYS A 86 21.06 -22.16 5.53
CA LYS A 86 21.58 -22.87 4.37
C LYS A 86 21.19 -22.20 3.06
N PHE A 87 19.92 -21.75 2.96
CA PHE A 87 19.47 -20.97 1.80
C PHE A 87 20.32 -19.70 1.61
N ALA A 88 20.56 -18.94 2.68
CA ALA A 88 21.34 -17.71 2.65
C ALA A 88 22.79 -17.97 2.17
N VAL A 89 23.46 -18.97 2.73
CA VAL A 89 24.83 -19.35 2.34
C VAL A 89 24.89 -19.81 0.89
N THR A 90 23.90 -20.59 0.46
CA THR A 90 23.82 -21.12 -0.90
C THR A 90 23.45 -20.01 -1.90
N ASN A 91 22.70 -18.97 -1.49
CA ASN A 91 22.21 -17.89 -2.37
C ASN A 91 22.66 -16.52 -1.86
N PRO A 92 23.97 -16.15 -2.00
CA PRO A 92 24.51 -14.93 -1.39
C PRO A 92 23.85 -13.63 -1.86
N LEU A 93 23.29 -13.56 -3.05
CA LEU A 93 22.51 -12.42 -3.54
C LEU A 93 21.17 -12.25 -2.81
N LEU A 94 20.71 -13.29 -2.12
CA LEU A 94 19.46 -13.32 -1.36
C LEU A 94 19.69 -13.51 0.14
N LEU A 95 20.87 -13.13 0.64
CA LEU A 95 21.36 -13.40 2.00
C LEU A 95 20.32 -13.04 3.08
N ASP A 96 19.69 -11.86 2.98
CA ASP A 96 18.77 -11.34 3.99
C ASP A 96 17.30 -11.61 3.68
N MET A 97 17.01 -12.60 2.85
CA MET A 97 15.61 -12.85 2.44
C MET A 97 14.80 -13.57 3.52
N PHE A 98 15.42 -14.45 4.29
CA PHE A 98 14.80 -15.15 5.40
C PHE A 98 15.41 -14.73 6.73
N THR A 99 14.66 -14.88 7.84
CA THR A 99 15.18 -14.51 9.15
C THR A 99 16.37 -15.38 9.55
N SER A 100 17.38 -14.72 10.10
CA SER A 100 18.57 -15.38 10.65
C SER A 100 18.59 -15.41 12.18
N GLU A 101 17.54 -14.91 12.82
CA GLU A 101 17.48 -14.81 14.28
C GLU A 101 16.69 -15.98 14.89
N TYR A 102 17.33 -16.77 15.73
CA TYR A 102 16.74 -17.69 16.66
C TYR A 102 16.56 -16.96 18.00
N PRO A 103 15.39 -16.85 18.64
CA PRO A 103 14.38 -17.92 18.82
C PRO A 103 13.02 -17.70 18.12
N HIS A 104 12.86 -16.72 17.28
CA HIS A 104 11.54 -16.43 16.69
C HIS A 104 10.94 -17.58 15.89
N LEU A 105 11.78 -18.46 15.32
CA LEU A 105 11.31 -19.66 14.60
C LEU A 105 10.89 -20.80 15.55
N GLY A 106 11.47 -20.90 16.75
CA GLY A 106 11.07 -21.90 17.75
C GLY A 106 9.72 -21.63 18.38
N GLU A 107 9.21 -20.41 18.23
CA GLU A 107 7.87 -19.99 18.64
C GLU A 107 6.82 -20.10 17.52
N ILE A 108 7.15 -20.69 16.36
CA ILE A 108 6.14 -21.07 15.36
C ILE A 108 5.24 -22.15 16.01
N LYS A 109 4.36 -21.65 16.89
CA LYS A 109 3.32 -22.47 17.52
C LYS A 109 2.28 -22.99 16.52
N ASP A 110 2.43 -22.61 15.24
CA ASP A 110 1.46 -22.93 14.22
C ASP A 110 1.92 -24.07 13.31
N LYS A 111 2.14 -25.25 13.94
CA LYS A 111 2.23 -26.50 13.18
C LYS A 111 1.06 -26.69 12.23
N SER A 112 -0.06 -26.01 12.47
CA SER A 112 -1.25 -26.11 11.61
C SER A 112 -1.00 -25.52 10.22
N LEU A 113 -0.27 -24.41 10.10
CA LEU A 113 0.11 -23.85 8.80
C LEU A 113 1.15 -24.71 8.09
N GLU A 114 2.20 -25.13 8.80
CA GLU A 114 3.23 -26.00 8.26
C GLU A 114 2.63 -27.32 7.74
N ASP A 115 1.81 -28.00 8.55
CA ASP A 115 1.12 -29.22 8.17
C ASP A 115 0.20 -29.01 6.97
N TYR A 116 -0.52 -27.88 6.91
CA TYR A 116 -1.33 -27.54 5.75
C TYR A 116 -0.48 -27.32 4.51
N LEU A 117 0.62 -26.56 4.60
CA LEU A 117 1.52 -26.30 3.47
C LEU A 117 2.17 -27.59 2.95
N THR A 118 2.40 -28.61 3.80
CA THR A 118 2.87 -29.94 3.31
C THR A 118 1.84 -30.64 2.45
N THR A 119 0.55 -30.34 2.61
CA THR A 119 -0.53 -30.89 1.76
C THR A 119 -0.72 -30.11 0.46
N CYS A 120 -0.17 -28.92 0.37
CA CYS A 120 -0.23 -28.08 -0.83
C CYS A 120 0.83 -28.52 -1.85
N ASP A 121 0.47 -28.52 -3.14
CA ASP A 121 1.39 -28.73 -4.24
C ASP A 121 1.34 -27.53 -5.20
N PHE A 122 2.41 -26.74 -5.21
CA PHE A 122 2.56 -25.57 -6.08
C PHE A 122 3.44 -25.85 -7.31
N THR A 123 3.84 -27.10 -7.57
CA THR A 123 4.68 -27.44 -8.75
C THR A 123 4.02 -27.13 -10.08
N GLY A 124 2.69 -27.14 -10.11
CA GLY A 124 1.90 -26.76 -11.29
C GLY A 124 1.58 -25.27 -11.42
N PHE A 125 1.99 -24.45 -10.44
CA PHE A 125 1.73 -23.01 -10.48
C PHE A 125 2.72 -22.29 -11.39
N SER A 126 2.20 -21.46 -12.28
CA SER A 126 2.99 -20.45 -12.98
C SER A 126 3.50 -19.36 -12.02
N VAL A 127 4.47 -18.56 -12.48
CA VAL A 127 4.91 -17.37 -11.74
C VAL A 127 3.71 -16.47 -11.41
N THR A 128 2.83 -16.21 -12.38
CA THR A 128 1.65 -15.37 -12.20
C THR A 128 0.67 -15.90 -11.15
N GLU A 129 0.44 -17.22 -11.11
CA GLU A 129 -0.45 -17.83 -10.12
C GLU A 129 0.13 -17.81 -8.71
N SER A 130 1.45 -18.07 -8.58
CA SER A 130 2.17 -17.95 -7.31
C SER A 130 2.18 -16.51 -6.79
N SER A 131 2.42 -15.55 -7.68
CA SER A 131 2.42 -14.12 -7.37
C SER A 131 1.05 -13.64 -6.91
N PHE A 132 0.00 -14.06 -7.62
CA PHE A 132 -1.38 -13.72 -7.24
C PHE A 132 -1.74 -14.25 -5.84
N LEU A 133 -1.39 -15.50 -5.53
CA LEU A 133 -1.60 -16.06 -4.20
C LEU A 133 -0.87 -15.27 -3.12
N PHE A 134 0.39 -14.93 -3.35
CA PHE A 134 1.21 -14.20 -2.38
C PHE A 134 0.71 -12.77 -2.15
N ASP A 135 0.35 -12.06 -3.23
CA ASP A 135 -0.24 -10.72 -3.19
C ASP A 135 -1.57 -10.69 -2.42
N GLU A 136 -2.47 -11.64 -2.69
CA GLU A 136 -3.77 -11.73 -1.99
C GLU A 136 -3.59 -11.95 -0.49
N LEU A 137 -2.61 -12.77 -0.10
CA LEU A 137 -2.30 -13.00 1.31
C LEU A 137 -1.67 -11.77 1.97
N LEU A 138 -0.72 -11.09 1.31
CA LEU A 138 -0.15 -9.83 1.78
C LEU A 138 -1.24 -8.77 1.96
N GLU A 139 -2.10 -8.57 0.96
CA GLU A 139 -3.17 -7.58 1.01
C GLU A 139 -4.17 -7.90 2.14
N ASN A 140 -4.56 -9.16 2.31
CA ASN A 140 -5.47 -9.58 3.36
C ASN A 140 -4.86 -9.43 4.76
N TYR A 141 -3.62 -9.85 4.97
CA TYR A 141 -2.95 -9.79 6.24
C TYR A 141 -2.69 -8.36 6.70
N TYR A 142 -2.06 -7.56 5.85
CA TYR A 142 -1.73 -6.16 6.20
C TYR A 142 -2.91 -5.21 6.11
N SER A 143 -4.05 -5.67 5.62
CA SER A 143 -5.28 -4.93 5.69
C SER A 143 -5.98 -5.03 7.06
N ASP A 144 -5.52 -5.85 8.00
CA ASP A 144 -6.10 -5.92 9.34
C ASP A 144 -5.69 -4.72 10.21
N ARG A 145 -6.60 -4.29 11.09
CA ARG A 145 -6.58 -3.04 11.89
C ARG A 145 -5.35 -2.83 12.77
N ARG A 146 -4.57 -3.86 13.03
CA ARG A 146 -3.45 -3.82 13.98
C ARG A 146 -2.16 -3.24 13.40
N MET A 147 -2.06 -3.18 12.09
CA MET A 147 -0.89 -2.68 11.37
C MET A 147 -1.07 -1.22 10.96
N MET A 148 -1.21 -0.33 11.96
CA MET A 148 -1.48 1.11 11.76
C MET A 148 -0.41 1.86 10.94
N TYR A 149 0.75 1.25 10.74
CA TYR A 149 1.89 1.81 10.01
C TYR A 149 2.23 1.07 8.70
N SER A 150 1.60 -0.06 8.43
CA SER A 150 1.83 -0.80 7.19
C SER A 150 1.06 -0.14 6.05
N GLY A 151 1.77 0.62 5.27
CA GLY A 151 1.20 1.51 4.30
C GLY A 151 1.19 0.98 2.88
N ASP A 152 1.13 -0.32 2.62
CA ASP A 152 0.96 -0.77 1.25
C ASP A 152 -0.41 -0.33 0.71
N ALA A 153 -0.41 0.12 -0.53
CA ALA A 153 -1.63 0.59 -1.18
C ALA A 153 -2.47 -0.60 -1.65
N PRO A 154 -3.81 -0.55 -1.49
CA PRO A 154 -4.69 -1.53 -2.10
C PRO A 154 -4.43 -1.67 -3.60
N LYS A 155 -4.57 -2.87 -4.12
CA LYS A 155 -4.33 -3.22 -5.54
C LYS A 155 -4.96 -2.22 -6.54
N GLN A 156 -6.18 -1.77 -6.24
CA GLN A 156 -6.89 -0.81 -7.10
C GLN A 156 -6.20 0.56 -7.13
N LEU A 157 -5.68 1.02 -6.00
CA LEU A 157 -4.94 2.28 -5.91
C LEU A 157 -3.58 2.17 -6.62
N ARG A 158 -2.86 1.05 -6.43
CA ARG A 158 -1.62 0.77 -7.17
C ARG A 158 -1.84 0.81 -8.68
N LYS A 159 -2.94 0.19 -9.16
CA LYS A 159 -3.34 0.24 -10.58
C LYS A 159 -3.63 1.65 -11.06
N LEU A 160 -4.33 2.47 -10.27
CA LEU A 160 -4.60 3.86 -10.64
C LEU A 160 -3.31 4.65 -10.79
N ILE A 161 -2.41 4.56 -9.83
CA ILE A 161 -1.09 5.23 -9.87
C ILE A 161 -0.30 4.74 -11.09
N ALA A 162 -0.27 3.43 -11.33
CA ALA A 162 0.43 2.86 -12.48
C ALA A 162 -0.14 3.32 -13.83
N GLU A 163 -1.47 3.43 -13.97
CA GLU A 163 -2.13 3.94 -15.18
C GLU A 163 -1.82 5.42 -15.42
N ILE A 164 -1.83 6.24 -14.36
CA ILE A 164 -1.47 7.65 -14.44
C ILE A 164 -0.01 7.78 -14.89
N LEU A 165 0.92 7.10 -14.21
CA LEU A 165 2.34 7.19 -14.51
C LEU A 165 2.69 6.61 -15.88
N ASN A 166 2.07 5.50 -16.29
CA ASN A 166 2.27 4.92 -17.62
C ASN A 166 1.84 5.88 -18.75
N SER A 167 0.83 6.72 -18.52
CA SER A 167 0.41 7.71 -19.51
C SER A 167 1.44 8.81 -19.76
N GLU A 168 2.41 8.95 -18.86
CA GLU A 168 3.47 9.96 -18.94
C GLU A 168 4.76 9.46 -19.64
N VAL A 169 4.92 8.15 -19.76
CA VAL A 169 6.12 7.54 -20.35
C VAL A 169 6.04 7.55 -21.86
N LYS A 170 7.15 8.03 -22.47
CA LYS A 170 7.29 8.14 -23.94
C LYS A 170 8.54 7.43 -24.46
N THR A 171 9.30 6.79 -23.57
CA THR A 171 10.60 6.17 -23.86
C THR A 171 10.50 4.66 -23.88
N GLU A 172 11.41 3.99 -24.60
CA GLU A 172 11.50 2.52 -24.64
C GLU A 172 12.12 1.93 -23.37
N LYS A 173 12.89 2.71 -22.62
CA LYS A 173 13.52 2.34 -21.35
C LYS A 173 13.11 3.36 -20.29
N VAL A 174 12.71 2.87 -19.13
CA VAL A 174 12.21 3.68 -17.99
C VAL A 174 12.88 3.24 -16.71
N SER A 175 13.42 4.18 -15.98
CA SER A 175 13.92 3.99 -14.63
C SER A 175 12.85 4.38 -13.60
N ILE A 176 12.54 3.47 -12.66
CA ILE A 176 11.52 3.66 -11.63
C ILE A 176 12.18 3.53 -10.26
N PHE A 177 11.95 4.49 -9.38
CA PHE A 177 12.44 4.48 -8.00
C PHE A 177 11.30 4.71 -7.01
N ASP A 178 11.04 3.74 -6.14
CA ASP A 178 10.15 3.88 -5.00
C ASP A 178 10.98 3.94 -3.70
N PRO A 179 11.13 5.13 -3.09
CA PRO A 179 11.92 5.29 -1.87
C PRO A 179 11.20 4.79 -0.61
N VAL A 180 9.98 4.28 -0.73
CA VAL A 180 9.17 3.71 0.36
C VAL A 180 8.49 2.45 -0.15
N ALA A 181 9.30 1.51 -0.66
CA ALA A 181 8.85 0.41 -1.49
C ALA A 181 7.92 -0.59 -0.78
N MET A 182 7.91 -0.61 0.56
CA MET A 182 7.11 -1.56 1.33
C MET A 182 7.36 -3.00 0.86
N PHE A 183 6.32 -3.73 0.44
CA PHE A 183 6.45 -5.08 -0.13
C PHE A 183 6.87 -5.09 -1.61
N GLY A 184 7.18 -3.93 -2.19
CA GLY A 184 7.47 -3.79 -3.61
C GLY A 184 6.26 -3.91 -4.53
N SER A 185 5.06 -4.04 -3.98
CA SER A 185 3.84 -4.30 -4.77
C SER A 185 3.52 -3.19 -5.77
N LEU A 186 3.82 -1.93 -5.45
CA LEU A 186 3.62 -0.81 -6.39
C LEU A 186 4.62 -0.89 -7.55
N LEU A 187 5.89 -1.19 -7.28
CA LEU A 187 6.91 -1.39 -8.30
C LEU A 187 6.58 -2.56 -9.23
N LEU A 188 6.10 -3.67 -8.67
CA LEU A 188 5.65 -4.84 -9.44
C LEU A 188 4.44 -4.50 -10.32
N THR A 189 3.47 -3.75 -9.79
CA THR A 189 2.30 -3.28 -10.57
C THR A 189 2.73 -2.37 -11.72
N LEU A 190 3.72 -1.50 -11.51
CA LEU A 190 4.29 -0.65 -12.55
C LEU A 190 5.01 -1.48 -13.60
N LYS A 191 5.84 -2.45 -13.19
CA LYS A 191 6.53 -3.36 -14.12
C LYS A 191 5.56 -4.10 -15.03
N GLU A 192 4.46 -4.62 -14.48
CA GLU A 192 3.43 -5.31 -15.27
C GLU A 192 2.73 -4.36 -16.25
N LYS A 193 2.56 -3.10 -15.85
CA LYS A 193 1.82 -2.12 -16.63
C LYS A 193 2.62 -1.52 -17.77
N PHE A 194 3.91 -1.27 -17.56
CA PHE A 194 4.76 -0.64 -18.58
C PHE A 194 5.17 -1.64 -19.65
N GLN A 195 4.98 -1.29 -20.90
CA GLN A 195 5.48 -2.06 -22.05
C GLN A 195 6.97 -1.82 -22.31
N SER A 196 7.51 -0.72 -21.79
CA SER A 196 8.91 -0.34 -21.88
C SER A 196 9.80 -1.29 -21.08
N LYS A 197 11.09 -1.34 -21.41
CA LYS A 197 12.08 -1.99 -20.56
C LYS A 197 12.22 -1.21 -19.24
N VAL A 198 11.86 -1.83 -18.15
CA VAL A 198 11.81 -1.18 -16.84
C VAL A 198 13.03 -1.55 -16.00
N GLU A 199 13.73 -0.54 -15.47
CA GLU A 199 14.72 -0.67 -14.42
C GLU A 199 14.08 -0.25 -13.09
N LEU A 200 13.93 -1.21 -12.17
CA LEU A 200 13.31 -0.98 -10.87
C LEU A 200 14.36 -0.71 -9.81
N ARG A 201 14.11 0.28 -8.95
CA ARG A 201 14.84 0.49 -7.71
C ARG A 201 13.88 0.74 -6.56
N GLY A 202 14.22 0.25 -5.37
CA GLY A 202 13.37 0.41 -4.19
C GLY A 202 14.18 0.52 -2.92
N GLU A 203 13.64 1.28 -1.96
CA GLU A 203 14.20 1.40 -0.62
C GLU A 203 13.13 1.12 0.43
N GLU A 204 13.48 0.36 1.47
CA GLU A 204 12.59 0.06 2.59
C GLU A 204 13.37 0.08 3.90
N PHE A 205 12.86 0.78 4.92
CA PHE A 205 13.59 0.97 6.17
C PHE A 205 13.38 -0.17 7.18
N SER A 206 12.22 -0.82 7.16
CA SER A 206 11.90 -1.92 8.07
C SER A 206 12.55 -3.21 7.63
N SER A 207 13.36 -3.82 8.50
CA SER A 207 14.03 -5.11 8.20
C SER A 207 13.05 -6.22 7.83
N ASP A 208 11.91 -6.29 8.52
CA ASP A 208 10.91 -7.34 8.30
C ASP A 208 10.19 -7.16 6.96
N ILE A 209 9.78 -5.91 6.68
CA ILE A 209 9.10 -5.58 5.41
C ILE A 209 10.09 -5.72 4.25
N PHE A 210 11.34 -5.33 4.43
CA PHE A 210 12.39 -5.52 3.42
C PHE A 210 12.61 -7.00 3.07
N ARG A 211 12.63 -7.92 4.06
CA ARG A 211 12.69 -9.36 3.79
C ARG A 211 11.48 -9.82 2.98
N LEU A 212 10.28 -9.41 3.39
CA LEU A 212 9.04 -9.74 2.67
C LEU A 212 9.04 -9.17 1.24
N SER A 213 9.60 -7.97 1.02
CA SER A 213 9.72 -7.41 -0.31
C SER A 213 10.61 -8.25 -1.23
N LYS A 214 11.76 -8.74 -0.73
CA LYS A 214 12.64 -9.64 -1.49
C LYS A 214 11.93 -10.95 -1.87
N MET A 215 11.18 -11.54 -0.93
CA MET A 215 10.36 -12.74 -1.20
C MET A 215 9.32 -12.47 -2.29
N ASN A 216 8.60 -11.37 -2.15
CA ASN A 216 7.58 -10.95 -3.11
C ASN A 216 8.18 -10.76 -4.50
N MET A 217 9.29 -10.03 -4.59
CA MET A 217 10.01 -9.81 -5.84
C MET A 217 10.44 -11.13 -6.51
N LEU A 218 11.05 -12.05 -5.75
CA LEU A 218 11.51 -13.33 -6.28
C LEU A 218 10.35 -14.23 -6.72
N ILE A 219 9.24 -14.23 -5.97
CA ILE A 219 8.02 -14.95 -6.35
C ILE A 219 7.44 -14.40 -7.65
N HIS A 220 7.50 -13.08 -7.87
CA HIS A 220 7.12 -12.41 -9.12
C HIS A 220 8.13 -12.60 -10.27
N GLY A 221 9.19 -13.37 -10.06
CA GLY A 221 10.18 -13.67 -11.09
C GLY A 221 11.16 -12.54 -11.38
N ILE A 222 11.36 -11.63 -10.43
CA ILE A 222 12.51 -10.72 -10.47
C ILE A 222 13.76 -11.56 -10.15
N ASP A 223 14.78 -11.42 -10.96
CA ASP A 223 16.02 -12.18 -10.77
C ASP A 223 16.80 -11.72 -9.51
N ALA A 224 17.58 -12.63 -8.94
CA ALA A 224 18.30 -12.41 -7.70
C ALA A 224 19.33 -11.26 -7.77
N GLN A 225 19.96 -11.06 -8.94
CA GLN A 225 20.92 -9.98 -9.13
C GLN A 225 20.22 -8.61 -9.11
N THR A 226 19.09 -8.48 -9.80
CA THR A 226 18.26 -7.26 -9.76
C THR A 226 17.78 -6.95 -8.35
N ILE A 227 17.35 -7.98 -7.59
CA ILE A 227 16.93 -7.80 -6.20
C ILE A 227 18.10 -7.31 -5.34
N HIS A 228 19.28 -7.92 -5.49
CA HIS A 228 20.47 -7.57 -4.72
C HIS A 228 20.93 -6.13 -4.99
N ASP A 229 21.02 -5.75 -6.25
CA ASP A 229 21.63 -4.47 -6.66
C ASP A 229 20.68 -3.28 -6.52
N ASN A 230 19.38 -3.51 -6.65
CA ASN A 230 18.41 -2.44 -6.81
C ASN A 230 17.41 -2.30 -5.66
N PHE A 231 17.40 -3.25 -4.71
CA PHE A 231 16.55 -3.14 -3.53
C PHE A 231 17.42 -3.06 -2.27
N VAL A 232 17.37 -1.92 -1.58
CA VAL A 232 18.21 -1.63 -0.43
C VAL A 232 17.39 -1.41 0.82
N ARG A 233 18.01 -1.70 1.98
CA ARG A 233 17.43 -1.37 3.26
C ARG A 233 18.01 -0.05 3.75
N GLY A 234 17.16 0.99 3.82
CA GLY A 234 17.56 2.31 4.28
C GLY A 234 16.39 3.16 4.75
N ASP A 235 16.67 4.25 5.42
CA ASP A 235 15.67 5.28 5.74
C ASP A 235 15.87 6.48 4.82
N PHE A 236 15.09 6.58 3.78
CA PHE A 236 15.15 7.62 2.76
C PHE A 236 15.26 9.07 3.31
N LEU A 237 14.87 9.29 4.55
CA LEU A 237 14.97 10.59 5.19
C LEU A 237 16.29 10.78 5.96
N LYS A 238 17.09 9.73 6.16
CA LYS A 238 18.34 9.75 6.93
C LYS A 238 19.55 9.34 6.10
N ASP A 239 19.37 8.21 5.42
CA ASP A 239 20.46 7.52 4.76
C ASP A 239 20.33 7.73 3.25
N GLU A 240 21.39 8.05 2.56
CA GLU A 240 21.43 8.09 1.10
C GLU A 240 22.03 6.78 0.61
N GLU A 241 21.22 5.73 0.59
CA GLU A 241 21.64 4.42 0.06
C GLU A 241 21.85 4.47 -1.46
N PHE A 242 21.15 5.37 -2.14
CA PHE A 242 21.40 5.71 -3.54
C PHE A 242 22.08 7.07 -3.63
N ASP A 243 23.08 7.18 -4.54
CA ASP A 243 23.73 8.46 -4.82
C ASP A 243 22.70 9.57 -5.07
N ALA A 244 22.81 10.68 -4.32
CA ALA A 244 21.96 11.86 -4.44
C ALA A 244 21.84 12.38 -5.89
N ASN A 245 22.83 12.08 -6.76
CA ASN A 245 22.81 12.42 -8.18
C ASN A 245 22.05 11.42 -9.05
N SER A 246 21.64 10.28 -8.51
CA SER A 246 20.82 9.31 -9.26
C SER A 246 19.47 9.93 -9.61
N LYS A 247 19.10 9.88 -10.90
CA LYS A 247 17.87 10.46 -11.43
C LYS A 247 17.00 9.36 -12.04
N PHE A 248 15.69 9.48 -11.81
CA PHE A 248 14.71 8.49 -12.25
C PHE A 248 13.58 9.15 -13.03
N ASP A 249 13.06 8.41 -14.00
CA ASP A 249 11.99 8.89 -14.88
C ASP A 249 10.64 8.85 -14.16
N ILE A 250 10.46 7.88 -13.28
CA ILE A 250 9.23 7.67 -12.52
C ILE A 250 9.56 7.48 -11.04
N ILE A 251 8.89 8.28 -10.18
CA ILE A 251 8.99 8.16 -8.73
C ILE A 251 7.57 7.99 -8.16
N PRO A 252 7.07 6.76 -8.00
CA PRO A 252 5.85 6.48 -7.24
C PRO A 252 6.20 6.52 -5.76
N MET A 253 5.34 7.11 -4.92
CA MET A 253 5.61 7.19 -3.50
C MET A 253 4.34 7.21 -2.67
N ILE A 254 4.24 6.33 -1.69
CA ILE A 254 3.16 6.30 -0.70
C ILE A 254 3.77 6.30 0.69
N PRO A 255 4.29 7.45 1.16
CA PRO A 255 5.02 7.53 2.41
C PRO A 255 4.12 7.28 3.63
N PRO A 256 4.68 6.89 4.79
CA PRO A 256 3.94 6.83 6.04
C PRO A 256 3.46 8.22 6.43
N PHE A 257 2.12 8.38 6.59
CA PHE A 257 1.51 9.69 6.83
C PHE A 257 1.91 10.26 8.19
N SER A 258 2.29 11.54 8.19
CA SER A 258 2.63 12.29 9.41
C SER A 258 3.66 11.56 10.27
N ARG A 259 4.61 10.85 9.67
CA ARG A 259 5.72 10.22 10.38
C ARG A 259 6.55 11.29 11.10
N HIS A 260 6.91 11.02 12.35
CA HIS A 260 7.95 11.79 13.03
C HIS A 260 9.31 11.52 12.38
N TRP A 261 10.11 12.57 12.19
CA TRP A 261 11.44 12.45 11.59
C TRP A 261 12.44 13.39 12.28
N ASP A 262 13.72 13.16 12.07
CA ASP A 262 14.77 13.98 12.63
C ASP A 262 15.04 15.20 11.73
N ALA A 263 14.28 16.27 11.97
CA ALA A 263 14.49 17.56 11.29
C ALA A 263 15.68 18.30 11.92
N ASN A 264 16.90 17.75 11.77
CA ASN A 264 18.11 18.41 12.23
C ASN A 264 18.32 19.73 11.43
N PRO A 265 18.55 20.89 12.10
CA PRO A 265 18.84 22.15 11.41
C PRO A 265 19.98 22.10 10.39
N GLU A 266 20.95 21.19 10.55
CA GLU A 266 22.04 21.00 9.60
C GLU A 266 21.57 20.59 8.21
N LEU A 267 20.38 19.96 8.11
CA LEU A 267 19.74 19.61 6.83
C LEU A 267 19.40 20.84 5.99
N LEU A 268 19.39 22.06 6.55
CA LEU A 268 19.28 23.28 5.75
C LEU A 268 20.49 23.52 4.83
N ASN A 269 21.60 22.81 5.05
CA ASN A 269 22.75 22.80 4.14
C ASN A 269 22.64 21.74 3.04
N ASP A 270 21.71 20.79 3.18
CA ASP A 270 21.43 19.77 2.17
C ASP A 270 20.74 20.43 0.96
N PRO A 271 21.21 20.18 -0.28
CA PRO A 271 20.60 20.73 -1.50
C PRO A 271 19.07 20.51 -1.59
N CYS A 272 18.59 19.40 -1.01
CA CYS A 272 17.17 19.08 -0.95
C CYS A 272 16.32 20.12 -0.21
N PHE A 273 16.85 20.72 0.86
CA PHE A 273 16.13 21.67 1.73
C PHE A 273 16.64 23.12 1.64
N SER A 274 17.88 23.31 1.21
CA SER A 274 18.54 24.63 1.22
C SER A 274 17.84 25.64 0.30
N GLU A 275 17.32 25.22 -0.85
CA GLU A 275 16.59 26.11 -1.75
C GLU A 275 15.24 26.57 -1.19
N VAL A 276 14.61 25.76 -0.34
CA VAL A 276 13.36 26.10 0.33
C VAL A 276 13.60 27.02 1.52
N GLY A 277 14.74 26.86 2.21
CA GLY A 277 15.15 27.64 3.36
C GLY A 277 14.44 27.30 4.67
N VAL A 278 13.55 26.29 4.67
CA VAL A 278 12.84 25.80 5.85
C VAL A 278 12.74 24.27 5.82
N LEU A 279 12.70 23.65 7.00
CA LEU A 279 12.48 22.22 7.13
C LEU A 279 11.00 21.92 7.39
N PRO A 280 10.48 20.80 6.87
CA PRO A 280 9.19 20.26 7.28
C PRO A 280 9.14 20.04 8.79
N PRO A 281 7.94 20.14 9.43
CA PRO A 281 7.81 19.95 10.87
C PRO A 281 8.33 18.58 11.34
N LYS A 282 9.02 18.50 12.49
CA LYS A 282 9.50 17.24 13.09
C LYS A 282 8.39 16.19 13.26
N SER A 283 7.16 16.64 13.47
CA SER A 283 5.99 15.77 13.67
C SER A 283 5.35 15.29 12.36
N LYS A 284 5.82 15.75 11.19
CA LYS A 284 5.21 15.47 9.88
C LYS A 284 6.24 15.51 8.76
N ALA A 285 6.74 14.35 8.40
CA ALA A 285 7.70 14.17 7.32
C ALA A 285 7.08 14.27 5.90
N ASP A 286 5.78 14.55 5.79
CA ASP A 286 5.05 14.49 4.51
C ASP A 286 5.82 15.25 3.39
N TYR A 287 6.22 16.48 3.63
CA TYR A 287 6.99 17.26 2.66
C TYR A 287 8.49 16.93 2.60
N ALA A 288 9.06 16.29 3.62
CA ALA A 288 10.44 15.83 3.53
C ALA A 288 10.59 14.74 2.45
N TYR A 289 9.63 13.81 2.42
CA TYR A 289 9.54 12.82 1.34
C TYR A 289 9.38 13.45 -0.03
N VAL A 290 8.52 14.46 -0.15
CA VAL A 290 8.29 15.16 -1.43
C VAL A 290 9.58 15.83 -1.92
N LEU A 291 10.27 16.59 -1.06
CA LEU A 291 11.46 17.35 -1.43
C LEU A 291 12.62 16.42 -1.83
N ARG A 292 12.87 15.35 -1.05
CA ARG A 292 13.87 14.33 -1.42
C ARG A 292 13.48 13.59 -2.69
N GLY A 293 12.23 13.22 -2.88
CA GLY A 293 11.78 12.59 -4.11
C GLY A 293 12.00 13.47 -5.34
N LEU A 294 11.75 14.77 -5.25
CA LEU A 294 12.01 15.73 -6.33
C LEU A 294 13.50 15.87 -6.66
N GLN A 295 14.38 15.69 -5.69
CA GLN A 295 15.83 15.67 -5.92
C GLN A 295 16.23 14.52 -6.84
N HIS A 296 15.58 13.37 -6.73
CA HIS A 296 15.86 12.19 -7.56
C HIS A 296 15.07 12.16 -8.89
N MET A 297 14.23 13.15 -9.16
CA MET A 297 13.46 13.18 -10.41
C MET A 297 14.31 13.66 -11.59
N SER A 298 14.26 12.94 -12.72
CA SER A 298 14.94 13.33 -13.97
C SER A 298 14.26 14.55 -14.62
N GLU A 299 14.92 15.18 -15.60
CA GLU A 299 14.42 16.39 -16.29
C GLU A 299 13.07 16.18 -16.99
N ASP A 300 12.81 15.00 -17.52
CA ASP A 300 11.52 14.62 -18.11
C ASP A 300 10.69 13.72 -17.17
N GLY A 301 11.14 13.57 -15.92
CA GLY A 301 10.54 12.68 -14.93
C GLY A 301 9.16 13.10 -14.45
N THR A 302 8.45 12.12 -13.91
CA THR A 302 7.16 12.29 -13.25
C THR A 302 7.17 11.63 -11.89
N MET A 303 6.78 12.38 -10.85
CA MET A 303 6.60 11.85 -9.50
C MET A 303 5.11 11.87 -9.13
N ALA A 304 4.62 10.76 -8.60
CA ALA A 304 3.28 10.66 -8.02
C ALA A 304 3.40 10.34 -6.54
N VAL A 305 2.97 11.25 -5.68
CA VAL A 305 3.04 11.06 -4.23
C VAL A 305 1.68 11.15 -3.59
N MET A 306 1.35 10.16 -2.75
CA MET A 306 0.11 10.16 -1.97
C MET A 306 0.33 10.79 -0.61
N LEU A 307 -0.50 11.76 -0.24
CA LEU A 307 -0.41 12.50 1.03
C LEU A 307 -1.78 12.60 1.72
N PRO A 308 -1.83 12.86 3.04
CA PRO A 308 -3.06 13.26 3.70
C PRO A 308 -3.48 14.65 3.21
N THR A 309 -4.79 14.89 3.06
CA THR A 309 -5.33 16.18 2.57
C THR A 309 -4.84 17.39 3.36
N GLY A 310 -4.48 17.21 4.65
CA GLY A 310 -3.90 18.26 5.47
C GLY A 310 -2.65 18.91 4.84
N ALA A 311 -1.85 18.18 4.09
CA ALA A 311 -0.70 18.71 3.37
C ALA A 311 -1.07 19.84 2.39
N LEU A 312 -2.30 19.88 1.89
CA LEU A 312 -2.76 20.89 0.93
C LEU A 312 -2.96 22.27 1.54
N PHE A 313 -3.19 22.37 2.87
CA PHE A 313 -3.64 23.65 3.47
C PHE A 313 -3.03 23.99 4.83
N ARG A 314 -2.27 23.08 5.48
CA ARG A 314 -1.59 23.44 6.73
C ARG A 314 -0.66 24.62 6.49
N SER A 315 -0.64 25.57 7.44
CA SER A 315 0.16 26.81 7.40
C SER A 315 1.57 26.61 7.97
N ALA A 316 2.24 27.68 8.33
CA ALA A 316 3.62 27.74 8.81
C ALA A 316 4.61 27.17 7.76
N THR A 317 5.61 26.40 8.17
CA THR A 317 6.65 25.88 7.27
C THR A 317 6.11 25.06 6.12
N GLU A 318 5.00 24.30 6.32
CA GLU A 318 4.36 23.58 5.21
C GLU A 318 3.74 24.54 4.17
N GLY A 319 3.27 25.70 4.58
CA GLY A 319 2.80 26.75 3.67
C GLY A 319 3.93 27.33 2.82
N GLU A 320 5.10 27.59 3.41
CA GLU A 320 6.29 28.08 2.71
C GLU A 320 6.82 27.02 1.71
N ILE A 321 6.83 25.75 2.10
CA ILE A 321 7.21 24.66 1.20
C ILE A 321 6.23 24.57 0.01
N ARG A 322 4.92 24.67 0.23
CA ARG A 322 3.93 24.65 -0.87
C ARG A 322 4.15 25.84 -1.82
N LYS A 323 4.42 27.04 -1.28
CA LYS A 323 4.75 28.19 -2.10
C LYS A 323 5.99 27.90 -2.97
N TYR A 324 7.07 27.39 -2.37
CA TYR A 324 8.27 27.00 -3.12
C TYR A 324 7.96 25.98 -4.22
N LEU A 325 7.21 24.91 -3.90
CA LEU A 325 6.85 23.86 -4.85
C LEU A 325 6.04 24.40 -6.03
N LEU A 326 5.15 25.36 -5.80
CA LEU A 326 4.32 25.97 -6.83
C LEU A 326 5.09 26.95 -7.70
N GLU A 327 6.03 27.70 -7.12
CA GLU A 327 6.80 28.72 -7.86
C GLU A 327 8.02 28.13 -8.60
N LYS A 328 8.66 27.12 -8.04
CA LYS A 328 9.94 26.59 -8.51
C LYS A 328 9.85 25.16 -9.06
N ARG A 329 8.98 24.36 -8.49
CA ARG A 329 8.75 22.95 -8.86
C ARG A 329 7.33 22.82 -9.36
N ASN A 330 7.09 21.90 -10.28
CA ASN A 330 5.84 21.89 -11.01
C ASN A 330 4.85 20.85 -10.45
N ILE A 331 3.91 21.30 -9.63
CA ILE A 331 2.72 20.49 -9.33
C ILE A 331 1.84 20.49 -10.57
N HIS A 332 1.69 19.32 -11.19
CA HIS A 332 0.94 19.13 -12.43
C HIS A 332 -0.54 18.84 -12.19
N ALA A 333 -0.84 18.04 -11.16
CA ALA A 333 -2.22 17.73 -10.77
C ALA A 333 -2.35 17.47 -9.26
N VAL A 334 -3.56 17.74 -8.74
CA VAL A 334 -4.02 17.47 -7.38
C VAL A 334 -5.31 16.66 -7.48
N ILE A 335 -5.29 15.40 -7.07
CA ILE A 335 -6.41 14.47 -7.21
C ILE A 335 -6.84 14.02 -5.83
N SER A 336 -8.05 14.39 -5.37
CA SER A 336 -8.61 13.80 -4.14
C SER A 336 -9.11 12.38 -4.40
N LEU A 337 -9.01 11.55 -3.39
CA LEU A 337 -9.45 10.17 -3.44
C LEU A 337 -10.56 9.93 -2.39
N PRO A 338 -11.38 8.90 -2.56
CA PRO A 338 -12.40 8.54 -1.58
C PRO A 338 -11.80 8.34 -0.19
N GLN A 339 -12.55 8.70 0.85
CA GLN A 339 -12.14 8.47 2.23
C GLN A 339 -11.85 6.99 2.47
N GLY A 340 -10.69 6.66 3.06
CA GLY A 340 -10.30 5.27 3.28
C GLY A 340 -9.82 4.54 2.02
N ALA A 341 -9.46 5.24 0.95
CA ALA A 341 -8.85 4.64 -0.24
C ALA A 341 -7.49 3.98 0.08
N ARG A 342 -6.78 4.48 1.08
CA ARG A 342 -5.63 3.79 1.70
C ARG A 342 -6.13 3.01 2.91
N ASN A 343 -5.84 1.72 2.96
CA ASN A 343 -6.29 0.75 3.98
C ASN A 343 -6.57 1.32 5.38
N TYR A 344 -7.76 1.07 5.94
CA TYR A 344 -8.23 1.29 7.34
C TYR A 344 -8.14 2.71 7.91
N MET A 345 -7.51 3.64 7.25
CA MET A 345 -7.44 5.03 7.71
C MET A 345 -8.67 5.77 7.17
N ALA A 346 -9.62 6.12 8.06
CA ALA A 346 -10.73 7.01 7.71
C ALA A 346 -10.23 8.44 7.40
N ILE A 347 -9.16 8.55 6.64
CA ILE A 347 -8.49 9.81 6.27
C ILE A 347 -8.75 10.05 4.79
N TYR A 348 -9.05 11.29 4.45
CA TYR A 348 -9.03 11.73 3.07
C TYR A 348 -7.59 11.88 2.59
N THR A 349 -7.32 11.36 1.42
CA THR A 349 -6.00 11.39 0.81
C THR A 349 -6.03 12.07 -0.54
N VAL A 350 -4.88 12.58 -0.95
CA VAL A 350 -4.68 13.18 -2.26
C VAL A 350 -3.48 12.56 -2.94
N LEU A 351 -3.56 12.45 -4.25
CA LEU A 351 -2.44 12.12 -5.10
C LEU A 351 -1.94 13.42 -5.74
N LEU A 352 -0.71 13.80 -5.44
CA LEU A 352 -0.01 14.92 -6.07
C LEU A 352 0.86 14.37 -7.20
N ILE A 353 0.74 14.97 -8.38
CA ILE A 353 1.57 14.65 -9.53
C ILE A 353 2.50 15.82 -9.80
N PHE A 354 3.80 15.54 -9.85
CA PHE A 354 4.86 16.49 -10.17
C PHE A 354 5.49 16.15 -11.52
N LYS A 355 5.83 17.19 -12.28
CA LYS A 355 6.61 17.11 -13.53
C LYS A 355 7.63 18.23 -13.57
N GLN A 356 8.77 18.02 -14.24
CA GLN A 356 9.76 19.10 -14.41
C GLN A 356 9.27 20.17 -15.41
N LYS A 357 8.54 19.79 -16.45
CA LYS A 357 7.98 20.74 -17.40
C LYS A 357 6.86 21.56 -16.79
N LYS A 358 7.03 22.88 -16.74
CA LYS A 358 6.00 23.80 -16.23
C LYS A 358 4.73 23.72 -17.07
N SER A 359 3.61 23.66 -16.38
CA SER A 359 2.29 23.87 -16.93
C SER A 359 1.74 25.20 -16.41
N ASP A 360 1.11 25.99 -17.27
CA ASP A 360 0.52 27.27 -16.87
C ASP A 360 -0.66 27.11 -15.90
N LYS A 361 -1.23 25.92 -15.87
CA LYS A 361 -2.38 25.59 -15.01
C LYS A 361 -2.20 24.22 -14.35
N ILE A 362 -2.67 24.10 -13.12
CA ILE A 362 -2.70 22.86 -12.34
C ILE A 362 -4.08 22.25 -12.47
N LEU A 363 -4.13 20.94 -12.76
CA LEU A 363 -5.38 20.19 -12.82
C LEU A 363 -5.80 19.75 -11.42
N PHE A 364 -6.98 20.19 -10.99
CA PHE A 364 -7.65 19.70 -9.79
C PHE A 364 -8.73 18.70 -10.17
N ILE A 365 -8.78 17.55 -9.46
CA ILE A 365 -9.83 16.52 -9.64
C ILE A 365 -10.38 16.18 -8.26
N ASP A 366 -11.69 16.29 -8.09
CA ASP A 366 -12.40 15.84 -6.89
C ASP A 366 -13.06 14.48 -7.12
N ALA A 367 -12.30 13.41 -6.87
CA ALA A 367 -12.81 12.04 -6.89
C ALA A 367 -13.23 11.52 -5.49
N SER A 368 -13.38 12.40 -4.51
CA SER A 368 -13.71 12.02 -3.13
C SER A 368 -15.03 11.25 -2.99
N ARG A 369 -15.92 11.37 -3.99
CA ARG A 369 -17.25 10.72 -4.04
C ARG A 369 -17.30 9.49 -4.94
N ASP A 370 -16.23 9.18 -5.66
CA ASP A 370 -16.17 8.08 -6.64
C ASP A 370 -15.89 6.72 -5.98
N GLY A 371 -16.12 6.60 -4.68
CA GLY A 371 -15.92 5.39 -3.91
C GLY A 371 -17.20 4.78 -3.37
N VAL A 372 -17.19 3.47 -3.20
CA VAL A 372 -18.20 2.70 -2.48
C VAL A 372 -17.64 2.13 -1.20
N LYS A 373 -18.50 2.07 -0.17
CA LYS A 373 -18.12 1.48 1.12
C LYS A 373 -17.86 -0.01 0.96
N ASN A 374 -16.76 -0.46 1.53
CA ASN A 374 -16.52 -1.88 1.67
C ASN A 374 -17.54 -2.50 2.63
N ALA A 375 -18.31 -3.48 2.16
CA ALA A 375 -19.34 -4.14 2.97
C ALA A 375 -18.77 -4.94 4.14
N THR A 376 -17.55 -5.48 3.98
CA THR A 376 -16.90 -6.37 4.96
C THR A 376 -15.86 -5.65 5.83
N ARG A 377 -15.37 -4.49 5.39
CA ARG A 377 -14.30 -3.75 6.06
C ARG A 377 -14.74 -2.32 6.38
N LEU A 378 -15.10 -2.10 7.63
CA LEU A 378 -15.48 -0.76 8.13
C LEU A 378 -14.36 0.25 7.87
N LYS A 379 -14.73 1.44 7.36
CA LYS A 379 -13.82 2.58 7.07
C LYS A 379 -12.94 2.44 5.81
N GLN A 380 -13.07 1.40 5.02
CA GLN A 380 -12.43 1.31 3.72
C GLN A 380 -13.47 1.59 2.63
N ASN A 381 -13.12 2.45 1.69
CA ASN A 381 -13.88 2.64 0.46
C ASN A 381 -13.04 2.18 -0.72
N PHE A 382 -13.66 1.45 -1.61
CA PHE A 382 -13.07 1.14 -2.91
C PHE A 382 -13.44 2.23 -3.91
N LEU A 383 -12.51 2.57 -4.77
CA LEU A 383 -12.80 3.35 -5.96
C LEU A 383 -13.70 2.51 -6.87
N THR A 384 -14.78 3.09 -7.40
CA THR A 384 -15.61 2.40 -8.38
C THR A 384 -14.89 2.27 -9.72
N GLU A 385 -15.23 1.27 -10.55
CA GLU A 385 -14.67 1.17 -11.91
C GLU A 385 -15.00 2.40 -12.75
N GLU A 386 -16.20 2.98 -12.56
CA GLU A 386 -16.59 4.25 -13.18
C GLU A 386 -15.69 5.39 -12.69
N GLY A 387 -15.50 5.53 -11.38
CA GLY A 387 -14.61 6.54 -10.78
C GLY A 387 -13.17 6.39 -11.23
N PHE A 388 -12.67 5.15 -11.28
CA PHE A 388 -11.34 4.84 -11.80
C PHE A 388 -11.17 5.31 -13.25
N THR A 389 -12.10 4.94 -14.12
CA THR A 389 -12.07 5.32 -15.53
C THR A 389 -12.21 6.83 -15.70
N LYS A 390 -13.07 7.46 -14.91
CA LYS A 390 -13.32 8.90 -14.92
C LYS A 390 -12.08 9.70 -14.52
N ILE A 391 -11.39 9.30 -13.44
CA ILE A 391 -10.13 9.93 -13.03
C ILE A 391 -9.10 9.86 -14.16
N LEU A 392 -8.90 8.68 -14.74
CA LEU A 392 -7.91 8.48 -15.80
C LEU A 392 -8.23 9.30 -17.05
N HIS A 393 -9.49 9.29 -17.48
CA HIS A 393 -9.94 10.07 -18.64
C HIS A 393 -9.70 11.57 -18.42
N THR A 394 -10.16 12.09 -17.28
CA THR A 394 -10.01 13.51 -16.90
C THR A 394 -8.53 13.90 -16.79
N TYR A 395 -7.71 13.05 -16.17
CA TYR A 395 -6.27 13.32 -16.02
C TYR A 395 -5.56 13.37 -17.38
N ARG A 396 -5.76 12.34 -18.22
CA ARG A 396 -5.09 12.21 -19.53
C ARG A 396 -5.44 13.35 -20.49
N ASN A 397 -6.71 13.76 -20.48
CA ASN A 397 -7.19 14.82 -21.36
C ASN A 397 -7.08 16.22 -20.75
N ARG A 398 -6.69 16.32 -19.48
CA ARG A 398 -6.70 17.57 -18.68
C ARG A 398 -8.04 18.31 -18.81
N GLU A 399 -9.12 17.57 -18.67
CA GLU A 399 -10.47 18.03 -18.97
C GLU A 399 -11.08 18.80 -17.79
N GLU A 400 -11.78 19.92 -18.07
CA GLU A 400 -12.62 20.60 -17.09
C GLU A 400 -14.03 20.00 -17.12
N VAL A 401 -14.44 19.39 -16.02
CA VAL A 401 -15.74 18.77 -15.84
C VAL A 401 -16.48 19.47 -14.70
N ASP A 402 -17.70 19.93 -14.95
CA ASP A 402 -18.50 20.63 -13.94
C ASP A 402 -18.55 19.86 -12.62
N ARG A 403 -18.24 20.54 -11.53
CA ARG A 403 -18.21 20.02 -10.14
C ARG A 403 -17.29 18.81 -9.91
N TYR A 404 -16.34 18.57 -10.82
CA TYR A 404 -15.45 17.42 -10.73
C TYR A 404 -13.99 17.76 -10.98
N SER A 405 -13.70 18.53 -12.02
CA SER A 405 -12.33 18.91 -12.34
C SER A 405 -12.22 20.33 -12.90
N ARG A 406 -11.07 20.97 -12.61
CA ARG A 406 -10.81 22.34 -13.05
C ARG A 406 -9.32 22.56 -13.29
N LEU A 407 -9.01 23.35 -14.30
CA LEU A 407 -7.65 23.85 -14.57
C LEU A 407 -7.47 25.22 -13.91
N VAL A 408 -6.67 25.25 -12.85
CA VAL A 408 -6.49 26.46 -12.01
C VAL A 408 -5.13 27.09 -12.33
N SER A 409 -5.12 28.40 -12.57
CA SER A 409 -3.89 29.15 -12.81
C SER A 409 -3.08 29.36 -11.52
N LEU A 410 -1.76 29.54 -11.67
CA LEU A 410 -0.90 29.83 -10.53
C LEU A 410 -1.30 31.17 -9.85
N ASP A 411 -1.77 32.16 -10.61
CA ASP A 411 -2.20 33.45 -10.06
C ASP A 411 -3.41 33.27 -9.12
N GLU A 412 -4.40 32.48 -9.52
CA GLU A 412 -5.55 32.17 -8.66
C GLU A 412 -5.10 31.43 -7.38
N ILE A 413 -4.09 30.54 -7.49
CA ILE A 413 -3.56 29.84 -6.32
C ILE A 413 -2.80 30.80 -5.39
N ARG A 414 -2.08 31.78 -5.94
CA ARG A 414 -1.43 32.88 -5.17
C ARG A 414 -2.45 33.69 -4.41
N GLU A 415 -3.55 34.09 -5.05
CA GLU A 415 -4.66 34.83 -4.42
C GLU A 415 -5.33 34.01 -3.29
N ASN A 416 -5.22 32.70 -3.33
CA ASN A 416 -5.65 31.77 -2.27
C ASN A 416 -4.55 31.39 -1.28
N ASP A 417 -3.50 32.18 -1.11
CA ASP A 417 -2.39 31.95 -0.17
C ASP A 417 -1.69 30.60 -0.37
N TYR A 418 -1.51 30.19 -1.63
CA TYR A 418 -0.92 28.89 -2.00
C TYR A 418 -1.62 27.68 -1.35
N ASN A 419 -2.89 27.84 -1.03
CA ASN A 419 -3.72 26.78 -0.48
C ASN A 419 -4.23 25.90 -1.62
N LEU A 420 -3.95 24.60 -1.58
CA LEU A 420 -4.35 23.62 -2.61
C LEU A 420 -5.60 22.82 -2.23
N ASN A 421 -6.35 23.25 -1.18
CA ASN A 421 -7.55 22.52 -0.78
C ASN A 421 -8.61 22.56 -1.89
N ILE A 422 -8.95 21.38 -2.42
CA ILE A 422 -9.78 21.21 -3.63
C ILE A 422 -11.11 21.95 -3.57
N PRO A 423 -11.88 21.95 -2.43
CA PRO A 423 -13.14 22.70 -2.34
C PRO A 423 -13.04 24.23 -2.56
N ARG A 424 -11.83 24.80 -2.57
CA ARG A 424 -11.62 26.22 -2.94
C ARG A 424 -11.75 26.46 -4.46
N TYR A 425 -11.53 25.42 -5.25
CA TYR A 425 -11.45 25.50 -6.70
C TYR A 425 -12.60 24.77 -7.39
N ILE A 426 -13.15 23.76 -6.73
CA ILE A 426 -14.25 22.93 -7.26
C ILE A 426 -15.40 22.99 -6.25
N ASP A 427 -16.48 23.66 -6.63
CA ASP A 427 -17.71 23.68 -5.84
C ASP A 427 -18.53 22.41 -6.14
N THR A 428 -18.47 21.48 -5.22
CA THR A 428 -19.26 20.24 -5.30
C THR A 428 -20.62 20.35 -4.61
N PHE A 429 -20.98 21.55 -4.11
CA PHE A 429 -22.26 21.77 -3.45
C PHE A 429 -23.39 21.68 -4.49
N SER A 430 -24.21 20.66 -4.39
CA SER A 430 -25.49 20.61 -5.06
C SER A 430 -26.58 20.87 -4.02
N GLU A 431 -27.40 21.88 -4.21
CA GLU A 431 -28.64 21.98 -3.47
C GLU A 431 -29.46 20.70 -3.70
N LYS A 432 -29.37 19.76 -2.76
CA LYS A 432 -30.39 18.69 -2.76
C LYS A 432 -31.72 19.35 -2.49
N LYS A 433 -32.57 19.43 -3.49
CA LYS A 433 -33.98 19.66 -3.24
C LYS A 433 -34.42 18.54 -2.29
N ILE A 434 -34.61 18.92 -1.03
CA ILE A 434 -35.10 17.98 -0.03
C ILE A 434 -36.56 17.71 -0.41
N ASP A 435 -36.83 16.50 -0.85
CA ASP A 435 -38.20 16.02 -0.95
C ASP A 435 -38.75 15.87 0.46
N VAL A 436 -39.46 16.90 0.91
CA VAL A 436 -40.01 16.98 2.27
C VAL A 436 -41.00 15.84 2.51
N GLU A 437 -41.81 15.50 1.52
CA GLU A 437 -42.82 14.43 1.61
C GLU A 437 -42.17 13.05 1.75
N ALA A 438 -41.16 12.72 0.92
CA ALA A 438 -40.42 11.47 1.01
C ALA A 438 -39.63 11.39 2.33
N THR A 439 -39.07 12.51 2.78
CA THR A 439 -38.32 12.58 4.04
C THR A 439 -39.23 12.35 5.25
N MET A 440 -40.42 12.98 5.29
CA MET A 440 -41.42 12.81 6.33
C MET A 440 -41.97 11.37 6.35
N SER A 441 -42.26 10.80 5.17
CA SER A 441 -42.66 9.40 5.05
C SER A 441 -41.62 8.43 5.60
N SER A 442 -40.34 8.64 5.25
CA SER A 442 -39.23 7.85 5.76
C SER A 442 -39.05 7.98 7.29
N LEU A 443 -39.20 9.21 7.82
CA LEU A 443 -39.16 9.47 9.25
C LEU A 443 -40.29 8.72 9.99
N SER A 444 -41.51 8.83 9.49
CA SER A 444 -42.65 8.12 10.07
C SER A 444 -42.50 6.59 10.05
N ALA A 445 -41.97 6.04 8.95
CA ALA A 445 -41.66 4.61 8.88
C ALA A 445 -40.61 4.18 9.89
N LYS A 446 -39.52 4.96 10.08
CA LYS A 446 -38.49 4.69 11.07
C LYS A 446 -39.01 4.79 12.51
N GLN A 447 -39.86 5.78 12.80
CA GLN A 447 -40.50 5.90 14.11
C GLN A 447 -41.32 4.66 14.45
N LYS A 448 -42.12 4.15 13.49
CA LYS A 448 -42.88 2.90 13.69
C LYS A 448 -42.01 1.70 13.99
N VAL A 449 -40.85 1.59 13.32
CA VAL A 449 -39.88 0.52 13.59
C VAL A 449 -39.30 0.66 15.01
N ILE A 450 -38.93 1.88 15.41
CA ILE A 450 -38.40 2.16 16.74
C ILE A 450 -39.44 1.81 17.82
N GLU A 451 -40.71 2.22 17.66
CA GLU A 451 -41.77 1.89 18.59
C GLU A 451 -42.01 0.38 18.72
N LYS A 452 -41.97 -0.33 17.56
CA LYS A 452 -42.08 -1.78 17.58
C LYS A 452 -40.93 -2.43 18.32
N SER A 453 -39.69 -2.02 18.04
CA SER A 453 -38.50 -2.55 18.75
C SER A 453 -38.50 -2.22 20.23
N LYS A 454 -38.99 -1.02 20.65
CA LYS A 454 -39.17 -0.66 22.05
C LYS A 454 -40.16 -1.59 22.75
N LYS A 455 -41.30 -1.88 22.11
CA LYS A 455 -42.30 -2.82 22.68
C LYS A 455 -41.73 -4.22 22.83
N GLU A 456 -41.11 -4.76 21.82
CA GLU A 456 -40.46 -6.08 21.87
C GLU A 456 -39.38 -6.15 22.97
N MET A 457 -38.58 -5.10 23.14
CA MET A 457 -37.58 -5.02 24.18
C MET A 457 -38.20 -4.99 25.60
N ILE A 458 -39.27 -4.22 25.79
CA ILE A 458 -40.00 -4.16 27.04
C ILE A 458 -40.63 -5.53 27.38
N GLU A 459 -41.18 -6.22 26.38
CA GLU A 459 -41.74 -7.57 26.57
C GLU A 459 -40.67 -8.59 26.99
N LEU A 460 -39.46 -8.50 26.40
CA LEU A 460 -38.34 -9.37 26.79
C LEU A 460 -37.82 -9.06 28.18
N LEU A 461 -37.69 -7.77 28.54
CA LEU A 461 -37.24 -7.35 29.86
C LEU A 461 -38.24 -7.74 30.94
N ASN A 462 -39.55 -7.70 30.68
CA ASN A 462 -40.59 -8.15 31.61
C ASN A 462 -40.52 -9.66 31.92
N LYS A 463 -39.96 -10.47 31.02
CA LYS A 463 -39.75 -11.91 31.27
C LYS A 463 -38.59 -12.20 32.22
N LEU A 464 -37.66 -11.25 32.42
CA LEU A 464 -36.48 -11.43 33.27
C LEU A 464 -36.79 -11.22 34.79
N ASP A 465 -37.83 -10.49 35.14
CA ASP A 465 -38.32 -10.18 36.51
C ASP A 465 -37.22 -9.82 37.53
N THR A 466 -36.21 -9.04 37.07
CA THR A 466 -35.10 -8.57 37.93
C THR A 466 -35.22 -7.08 38.21
N PRO A 467 -34.62 -6.58 39.32
CA PRO A 467 -34.58 -5.13 39.58
C PRO A 467 -33.96 -4.32 38.48
N GLU A 468 -32.88 -4.84 37.83
CA GLU A 468 -32.16 -4.22 36.72
C GLU A 468 -33.05 -4.13 35.48
N ALA A 469 -33.84 -5.19 35.20
CA ALA A 469 -34.78 -5.18 34.07
C ALA A 469 -35.88 -4.13 34.27
N ARG A 470 -36.39 -3.96 35.48
CA ARG A 470 -37.38 -2.92 35.82
C ARG A 470 -36.81 -1.51 35.67
N GLN A 471 -35.55 -1.31 36.05
CA GLN A 471 -34.85 -0.04 35.84
C GLN A 471 -34.63 0.26 34.34
N ALA A 472 -34.24 -0.74 33.54
CA ALA A 472 -34.07 -0.62 32.09
C ALA A 472 -35.40 -0.28 31.40
N ILE A 473 -36.51 -0.88 31.79
CA ILE A 473 -37.87 -0.57 31.26
C ILE A 473 -38.21 0.91 31.50
N LYS A 474 -37.94 1.42 32.72
CA LYS A 474 -38.17 2.86 32.99
C LYS A 474 -37.35 3.76 32.11
N ALA A 475 -36.06 3.44 31.87
CA ALA A 475 -35.20 4.22 31.02
C ALA A 475 -35.66 4.23 29.52
N VAL A 476 -36.13 3.09 29.01
CA VAL A 476 -36.66 2.97 27.64
C VAL A 476 -37.99 3.72 27.49
N SER A 477 -38.82 3.76 28.56
CA SER A 477 -40.14 4.44 28.54
C SER A 477 -40.04 5.96 28.67
N ILE A 478 -38.91 6.50 29.16
CA ILE A 478 -38.69 7.96 29.38
C ILE A 478 -38.04 8.61 28.13
N SER A 479 -37.56 7.84 27.19
CA SER A 479 -36.95 8.39 25.94
C SER A 479 -38.04 8.77 24.91
N GLU A 480 -38.91 9.71 25.26
CA GLU A 480 -39.77 10.47 24.36
C GLU A 480 -39.07 11.77 23.88
#